data_274341af07563df5bfb709cbfdcf8934
#
_entry.id   274341af07563df5bfb709cbfdcf8934
#
_cell.length_a   1.000
_cell.length_b   1.000
_cell.length_c   1.000
_cell.angle_alpha   90.00
_cell.angle_beta   90.00
_cell.angle_gamma   90.00
#
_symmetry.space_group_name_H-M   'P 1'
#
loop_
_entity.id
_entity.type
_entity.pdbx_description
1 polymer ?
#
loop_
_entity_poly.entity_id
_entity_poly.type
_entity_poly.pdbx_seq_one_letter_code
_entity_poly.pdbx_strand_id
1 'polypeptide(L)'
;MATEKVVLITGCSSGFGRVTAETLARNNCRVFAGIRDIQGRNASNAGEVQELAAKESLPLTPIELDVNNDASVDSAVAEVTQIAGRIDVLVNNAGLTIRGLSEAVTLEQTRRIFETNVFAVQRMNRAVLPHMRKQGSGLLIHISSQAGRIVLPGLGMYGATKAALESLVECYHYELAGQGIDCVLVQPGAYATAIAQNAGKAADESREASYGAGSEISKTLMANLGKRKDPQEVADAVLRLIECPPGKRPLRTDVGVTGDFVARLNEFSERIQEGILEAFGLLPLTRFRSRTGPQN
;
A
#
# COMPACT_ATOMS: atom_id res chain seq x y z
N MET A 1 -6.84 25.25 14.21
CA MET A 1 -7.13 24.53 12.95
C MET A 1 -6.10 23.42 12.81
N ALA A 2 -6.51 22.19 12.47
CA ALA A 2 -5.55 21.12 12.18
C ALA A 2 -4.68 21.55 10.99
N THR A 3 -3.37 21.36 11.09
CA THR A 3 -2.45 21.67 9.98
C THR A 3 -2.73 20.72 8.82
N GLU A 4 -2.80 21.26 7.60
CA GLU A 4 -2.94 20.50 6.36
C GLU A 4 -1.85 19.41 6.28
N LYS A 5 -2.23 18.17 6.00
CA LYS A 5 -1.29 17.04 5.86
C LYS A 5 -0.78 16.93 4.44
N VAL A 6 0.54 16.81 4.28
CA VAL A 6 1.18 16.55 2.99
C VAL A 6 1.27 15.04 2.77
N VAL A 7 0.61 14.56 1.73
CA VAL A 7 0.46 13.13 1.42
C VAL A 7 1.04 12.81 0.06
N LEU A 8 1.97 11.86 0.00
CA LEU A 8 2.46 11.25 -1.24
C LEU A 8 1.84 9.87 -1.43
N ILE A 9 1.20 9.61 -2.57
CA ILE A 9 0.53 8.34 -2.87
C ILE A 9 1.14 7.74 -4.12
N THR A 10 1.51 6.46 -4.11
CA THR A 10 2.03 5.76 -5.28
C THR A 10 0.93 5.06 -6.08
N GLY A 11 1.02 5.05 -7.42
CA GLY A 11 0.09 4.31 -8.28
C GLY A 11 -1.30 4.92 -8.40
N CYS A 12 -1.38 6.24 -8.62
CA CYS A 12 -2.62 7.00 -8.68
C CYS A 12 -3.28 7.09 -10.08
N SER A 13 -2.79 6.36 -11.06
CA SER A 13 -3.42 6.37 -12.40
C SER A 13 -4.84 5.79 -12.40
N SER A 14 -5.18 4.93 -11.45
CA SER A 14 -6.49 4.28 -11.35
C SER A 14 -6.70 3.59 -9.99
N GLY A 15 -7.87 3.00 -9.78
CA GLY A 15 -8.17 2.12 -8.65
C GLY A 15 -8.06 2.78 -7.29
N PHE A 16 -7.55 2.05 -6.28
CA PHE A 16 -7.45 2.55 -4.90
C PHE A 16 -6.64 3.85 -4.81
N GLY A 17 -5.49 3.94 -5.51
CA GLY A 17 -4.63 5.12 -5.45
C GLY A 17 -5.34 6.37 -5.94
N ARG A 18 -6.09 6.28 -7.06
CA ARG A 18 -6.87 7.39 -7.62
C ARG A 18 -7.97 7.82 -6.64
N VAL A 19 -8.82 6.89 -6.21
CA VAL A 19 -9.92 7.18 -5.28
C VAL A 19 -9.41 7.73 -3.96
N THR A 20 -8.32 7.17 -3.42
CA THR A 20 -7.68 7.68 -2.19
C THR A 20 -7.16 9.11 -2.37
N ALA A 21 -6.48 9.39 -3.50
CA ALA A 21 -5.94 10.73 -3.77
C ALA A 21 -7.06 11.79 -3.80
N GLU A 22 -8.15 11.50 -4.50
CA GLU A 22 -9.32 12.38 -4.58
C GLU A 22 -10.02 12.55 -3.22
N THR A 23 -10.21 11.45 -2.49
CA THR A 23 -10.83 11.48 -1.15
C THR A 23 -10.02 12.33 -0.19
N LEU A 24 -8.69 12.13 -0.13
CA LEU A 24 -7.84 12.88 0.78
C LEU A 24 -7.77 14.37 0.42
N ALA A 25 -7.72 14.71 -0.86
CA ALA A 25 -7.70 16.10 -1.31
C ALA A 25 -9.01 16.84 -0.93
N ARG A 26 -10.16 16.17 -1.01
CA ARG A 26 -11.45 16.71 -0.55
C ARG A 26 -11.53 16.84 0.99
N ASN A 27 -10.66 16.14 1.72
CA ASN A 27 -10.61 16.14 3.19
C ASN A 27 -9.37 16.88 3.72
N ASN A 28 -9.05 18.02 3.12
CA ASN A 28 -8.05 18.98 3.61
C ASN A 28 -6.61 18.40 3.71
N CYS A 29 -6.25 17.47 2.81
CA CYS A 29 -4.88 17.01 2.62
C CYS A 29 -4.31 17.57 1.33
N ARG A 30 -3.06 18.04 1.37
CA ARG A 30 -2.31 18.37 0.15
C ARG A 30 -1.72 17.09 -0.43
N VAL A 31 -2.24 16.65 -1.57
CA VAL A 31 -1.95 15.34 -2.14
C VAL A 31 -1.07 15.44 -3.37
N PHE A 32 0.02 14.68 -3.37
CA PHE A 32 0.87 14.41 -4.53
C PHE A 32 0.56 13.01 -5.04
N ALA A 33 -0.09 12.95 -6.19
CA ALA A 33 -0.56 11.71 -6.82
C ALA A 33 0.52 11.16 -7.77
N GLY A 34 1.30 10.18 -7.29
CA GLY A 34 2.35 9.54 -8.08
C GLY A 34 1.80 8.67 -9.20
N ILE A 35 2.11 9.03 -10.43
CA ILE A 35 1.70 8.35 -11.66
C ILE A 35 2.93 8.09 -12.50
N ARG A 36 3.12 6.86 -12.97
CA ARG A 36 4.22 6.47 -13.83
C ARG A 36 3.95 6.87 -15.29
N ASP A 37 4.98 7.35 -16.00
CA ASP A 37 4.91 7.70 -17.42
C ASP A 37 3.77 8.69 -17.68
N ILE A 38 3.82 9.80 -16.94
CA ILE A 38 2.78 10.82 -16.87
C ILE A 38 2.60 11.58 -18.20
N GLN A 39 3.66 11.68 -19.02
CA GLN A 39 3.63 12.31 -20.32
C GLN A 39 3.38 11.33 -21.47
N GLY A 40 3.46 10.02 -21.21
CA GLY A 40 3.27 8.97 -22.19
C GLY A 40 1.99 8.17 -21.95
N ARG A 41 2.13 6.91 -21.57
CA ARG A 41 1.02 5.97 -21.42
C ARG A 41 -0.10 6.42 -20.47
N ASN A 42 0.24 7.16 -19.42
CA ASN A 42 -0.70 7.64 -18.43
C ASN A 42 -1.01 9.14 -18.54
N ALA A 43 -0.72 9.79 -19.68
CA ALA A 43 -1.00 11.21 -19.89
C ALA A 43 -2.50 11.55 -19.72
N SER A 44 -3.40 10.71 -20.24
CA SER A 44 -4.85 10.88 -20.05
C SER A 44 -5.25 10.82 -18.57
N ASN A 45 -4.76 9.81 -17.84
CA ASN A 45 -5.08 9.65 -16.42
C ASN A 45 -4.56 10.83 -15.58
N ALA A 46 -3.40 11.36 -15.92
CA ALA A 46 -2.83 12.54 -15.27
C ALA A 46 -3.62 13.81 -15.58
N GLY A 47 -4.04 13.97 -16.84
CA GLY A 47 -4.92 15.06 -17.27
C GLY A 47 -6.25 15.06 -16.50
N GLU A 48 -6.89 13.91 -16.36
CA GLU A 48 -8.12 13.78 -15.58
C GLU A 48 -7.94 14.18 -14.11
N VAL A 49 -6.77 13.84 -13.49
CA VAL A 49 -6.46 14.29 -12.12
C VAL A 49 -6.33 15.81 -12.06
N GLN A 50 -5.66 16.43 -13.04
CA GLN A 50 -5.50 17.87 -13.12
C GLN A 50 -6.82 18.61 -13.34
N GLU A 51 -7.66 18.10 -14.26
CA GLU A 51 -8.97 18.64 -14.54
C GLU A 51 -9.89 18.61 -13.32
N LEU A 52 -9.91 17.47 -12.61
CA LEU A 52 -10.66 17.34 -11.38
C LEU A 52 -10.16 18.32 -10.31
N ALA A 53 -8.84 18.40 -10.11
CA ALA A 53 -8.23 19.30 -9.15
C ALA A 53 -8.59 20.77 -9.45
N ALA A 54 -8.54 21.18 -10.72
CA ALA A 54 -8.93 22.52 -11.16
C ALA A 54 -10.42 22.79 -10.96
N LYS A 55 -11.27 21.84 -11.37
CA LYS A 55 -12.74 21.96 -11.29
C LYS A 55 -13.24 22.11 -9.85
N GLU A 56 -12.67 21.33 -8.92
CA GLU A 56 -13.08 21.31 -7.52
C GLU A 56 -12.19 22.17 -6.62
N SER A 57 -11.17 22.86 -7.17
CA SER A 57 -10.18 23.65 -6.43
C SER A 57 -9.47 22.82 -5.35
N LEU A 58 -9.10 21.57 -5.66
CA LEU A 58 -8.47 20.65 -4.72
C LEU A 58 -6.94 20.81 -4.67
N PRO A 59 -6.31 20.66 -3.49
CA PRO A 59 -4.86 20.62 -3.34
C PRO A 59 -4.31 19.24 -3.78
N LEU A 60 -4.51 18.89 -5.05
CA LEU A 60 -4.18 17.59 -5.67
C LEU A 60 -3.29 17.83 -6.88
N THR A 61 -2.06 17.31 -6.85
CA THR A 61 -1.06 17.48 -7.90
C THR A 61 -0.58 16.11 -8.39
N PRO A 62 -0.76 15.75 -9.67
CA PRO A 62 -0.12 14.58 -10.24
C PRO A 62 1.37 14.83 -10.43
N ILE A 63 2.21 13.85 -10.09
CA ILE A 63 3.66 13.90 -10.26
C ILE A 63 4.17 12.63 -10.94
N GLU A 64 5.29 12.74 -11.68
CA GLU A 64 5.96 11.57 -12.25
C GLU A 64 6.53 10.69 -11.14
N LEU A 65 6.13 9.42 -11.10
CA LEU A 65 6.66 8.46 -10.13
C LEU A 65 6.58 7.02 -10.66
N ASP A 66 7.72 6.49 -11.12
CA ASP A 66 7.90 5.05 -11.29
C ASP A 66 8.58 4.46 -10.05
N VAL A 67 7.83 3.72 -9.26
CA VAL A 67 8.32 3.09 -8.02
C VAL A 67 9.39 2.02 -8.25
N ASN A 68 9.55 1.55 -9.49
CA ASN A 68 10.58 0.56 -9.87
C ASN A 68 11.89 1.21 -10.34
N ASN A 69 11.99 2.55 -10.31
CA ASN A 69 13.15 3.30 -10.73
C ASN A 69 13.65 4.21 -9.61
N ASP A 70 14.89 3.99 -9.14
CA ASP A 70 15.48 4.73 -8.04
C ASP A 70 15.53 6.24 -8.30
N ALA A 71 15.98 6.65 -9.50
CA ALA A 71 16.06 8.06 -9.85
C ALA A 71 14.69 8.75 -9.92
N SER A 72 13.66 8.05 -10.41
CA SER A 72 12.28 8.56 -10.40
C SER A 72 11.76 8.75 -8.98
N VAL A 73 12.02 7.81 -8.09
CA VAL A 73 11.62 7.91 -6.67
C VAL A 73 12.33 9.08 -5.98
N ASP A 74 13.64 9.20 -6.15
CA ASP A 74 14.41 10.29 -5.54
C ASP A 74 13.95 11.66 -6.06
N SER A 75 13.69 11.77 -7.38
CA SER A 75 13.18 13.00 -7.99
C SER A 75 11.79 13.37 -7.46
N ALA A 76 10.87 12.41 -7.35
CA ALA A 76 9.53 12.66 -6.84
C ALA A 76 9.55 13.11 -5.37
N VAL A 77 10.36 12.46 -4.52
CA VAL A 77 10.50 12.85 -3.11
C VAL A 77 11.13 14.24 -2.98
N ALA A 78 12.14 14.56 -3.80
CA ALA A 78 12.76 15.89 -3.85
C ALA A 78 11.75 16.96 -4.30
N GLU A 79 10.96 16.70 -5.34
CA GLU A 79 9.92 17.60 -5.83
C GLU A 79 8.88 17.90 -4.73
N VAL A 80 8.34 16.87 -4.07
CA VAL A 80 7.36 17.04 -2.98
C VAL A 80 7.96 17.86 -1.84
N THR A 81 9.19 17.56 -1.43
CA THR A 81 9.85 18.29 -0.34
C THR A 81 10.20 19.73 -0.71
N GLN A 82 10.55 20.00 -1.97
CA GLN A 82 10.77 21.35 -2.47
C GLN A 82 9.47 22.19 -2.48
N ILE A 83 8.35 21.60 -2.92
CA ILE A 83 7.06 22.29 -3.05
C ILE A 83 6.35 22.47 -1.71
N ALA A 84 6.39 21.45 -0.84
CA ALA A 84 5.61 21.41 0.39
C ALA A 84 6.44 21.48 1.68
N GLY A 85 7.76 21.38 1.60
CA GLY A 85 8.68 21.44 2.74
C GLY A 85 8.69 20.20 3.62
N ARG A 86 7.75 19.25 3.41
CA ARG A 86 7.56 18.08 4.27
C ARG A 86 6.81 16.95 3.55
N ILE A 87 6.87 15.75 4.13
CA ILE A 87 5.99 14.61 3.80
C ILE A 87 5.45 14.06 5.12
N ASP A 88 4.16 14.23 5.38
CA ASP A 88 3.52 13.72 6.60
C ASP A 88 3.10 12.27 6.47
N VAL A 89 2.64 11.89 5.26
CA VAL A 89 2.10 10.57 4.97
C VAL A 89 2.64 10.06 3.63
N LEU A 90 3.12 8.82 3.62
CA LEU A 90 3.38 8.06 2.41
C LEU A 90 2.35 6.93 2.32
N VAL A 91 1.60 6.86 1.22
CA VAL A 91 0.72 5.74 0.91
C VAL A 91 1.35 4.89 -0.18
N ASN A 92 1.93 3.75 0.19
CA ASN A 92 2.45 2.73 -0.72
C ASN A 92 1.28 1.90 -1.25
N ASN A 93 0.71 2.35 -2.38
CA ASN A 93 -0.44 1.72 -3.02
C ASN A 93 -0.08 1.02 -4.35
N ALA A 94 0.96 1.45 -5.06
CA ALA A 94 1.36 0.82 -6.32
C ALA A 94 1.55 -0.69 -6.15
N GLY A 95 0.99 -1.47 -7.08
CA GLY A 95 1.07 -2.93 -7.02
C GLY A 95 0.57 -3.62 -8.28
N LEU A 96 0.98 -4.87 -8.43
CA LEU A 96 0.60 -5.77 -9.51
C LEU A 96 -0.05 -7.02 -8.96
N THR A 97 -0.86 -7.70 -9.79
CA THR A 97 -1.30 -9.07 -9.53
C THR A 97 -1.08 -9.96 -10.74
N ILE A 98 -0.80 -11.24 -10.50
CA ILE A 98 -0.71 -12.28 -11.51
C ILE A 98 -1.61 -13.43 -11.06
N ARG A 99 -2.45 -13.90 -11.97
CA ARG A 99 -3.38 -15.03 -11.76
C ARG A 99 -2.90 -16.25 -12.50
N GLY A 100 -3.11 -17.40 -11.93
CA GLY A 100 -2.77 -18.70 -12.50
C GLY A 100 -2.21 -19.63 -11.44
N LEU A 101 -1.97 -20.86 -11.82
CA LEU A 101 -1.31 -21.84 -10.98
C LEU A 101 0.13 -21.38 -10.69
N SER A 102 0.60 -21.59 -9.48
CA SER A 102 1.90 -21.07 -9.03
C SER A 102 3.07 -21.55 -9.89
N GLU A 103 3.03 -22.81 -10.37
CA GLU A 103 4.07 -23.35 -11.24
C GLU A 103 4.04 -22.74 -12.64
N ALA A 104 2.87 -22.33 -13.14
CA ALA A 104 2.71 -21.70 -14.44
C ALA A 104 3.15 -20.22 -14.46
N VAL A 105 3.36 -19.60 -13.30
CA VAL A 105 3.96 -18.25 -13.21
C VAL A 105 5.47 -18.37 -13.44
N THR A 106 5.98 -17.74 -14.50
CA THR A 106 7.41 -17.79 -14.83
C THR A 106 8.27 -17.05 -13.80
N LEU A 107 9.57 -17.36 -13.75
CA LEU A 107 10.50 -16.65 -12.87
C LEU A 107 10.64 -15.16 -13.24
N GLU A 108 10.49 -14.82 -14.52
CA GLU A 108 10.46 -13.42 -14.94
C GLU A 108 9.24 -12.69 -14.36
N GLN A 109 8.05 -13.29 -14.48
CA GLN A 109 6.83 -12.77 -13.87
C GLN A 109 6.97 -12.67 -12.35
N THR A 110 7.58 -13.67 -11.71
CA THR A 110 7.83 -13.66 -10.26
C THR A 110 8.74 -12.50 -9.87
N ARG A 111 9.87 -12.28 -10.56
CA ARG A 111 10.74 -11.12 -10.29
C ARG A 111 9.99 -9.80 -10.45
N ARG A 112 9.22 -9.65 -11.51
CA ARG A 112 8.44 -8.43 -11.79
C ARG A 112 7.43 -8.12 -10.70
N ILE A 113 6.69 -9.12 -10.20
CA ILE A 113 5.68 -8.88 -9.16
C ILE A 113 6.34 -8.57 -7.80
N PHE A 114 7.46 -9.22 -7.47
CA PHE A 114 8.23 -8.90 -6.26
C PHE A 114 8.87 -7.52 -6.35
N GLU A 115 9.41 -7.14 -7.52
CA GLU A 115 9.98 -5.80 -7.75
C GLU A 115 8.96 -4.71 -7.41
N THR A 116 7.73 -4.83 -7.91
CA THR A 116 6.72 -3.78 -7.68
C THR A 116 6.08 -3.86 -6.29
N ASN A 117 5.76 -5.08 -5.81
CA ASN A 117 4.95 -5.21 -4.59
C ASN A 117 5.78 -5.20 -3.30
N VAL A 118 7.09 -5.45 -3.37
CA VAL A 118 7.97 -5.57 -2.20
C VAL A 118 9.16 -4.61 -2.30
N PHE A 119 9.99 -4.74 -3.34
CA PHE A 119 11.23 -3.95 -3.44
C PHE A 119 10.95 -2.46 -3.67
N ALA A 120 9.94 -2.13 -4.47
CA ALA A 120 9.51 -0.75 -4.67
C ALA A 120 9.02 -0.10 -3.37
N VAL A 121 8.32 -0.85 -2.50
CA VAL A 121 7.92 -0.35 -1.18
C VAL A 121 9.13 -0.03 -0.33
N GLN A 122 10.12 -0.93 -0.30
CA GLN A 122 11.38 -0.69 0.41
C GLN A 122 12.11 0.55 -0.15
N ARG A 123 12.13 0.73 -1.47
CA ARG A 123 12.70 1.89 -2.14
C ARG A 123 12.02 3.20 -1.70
N MET A 124 10.69 3.25 -1.76
CA MET A 124 9.91 4.40 -1.32
C MET A 124 10.13 4.73 0.16
N ASN A 125 10.09 3.72 1.04
CA ASN A 125 10.32 3.91 2.47
C ASN A 125 11.72 4.49 2.72
N ARG A 126 12.76 3.96 2.07
CA ARG A 126 14.14 4.46 2.20
C ARG A 126 14.30 5.92 1.75
N ALA A 127 13.58 6.34 0.70
CA ALA A 127 13.62 7.71 0.20
C ALA A 127 12.89 8.69 1.14
N VAL A 128 11.76 8.31 1.74
CA VAL A 128 10.93 9.20 2.55
C VAL A 128 11.35 9.23 4.04
N LEU A 129 11.79 8.11 4.60
CA LEU A 129 12.13 8.00 6.02
C LEU A 129 13.17 9.01 6.54
N PRO A 130 14.23 9.41 5.79
CA PRO A 130 15.15 10.46 6.25
C PRO A 130 14.43 11.78 6.55
N HIS A 131 13.44 12.16 5.72
CA HIS A 131 12.64 13.37 5.90
C HIS A 131 11.74 13.25 7.14
N MET A 132 11.02 12.14 7.30
CA MET A 132 10.15 11.89 8.46
C MET A 132 10.95 11.84 9.77
N ARG A 133 12.15 11.25 9.77
CA ARG A 133 13.05 11.26 10.94
C ARG A 133 13.49 12.68 11.33
N LYS A 134 13.82 13.51 10.34
CA LYS A 134 14.15 14.92 10.59
C LYS A 134 12.96 15.69 11.12
N GLN A 135 11.75 15.38 10.70
CA GLN A 135 10.49 15.95 11.19
C GLN A 135 10.14 15.45 12.61
N GLY A 136 10.67 14.30 13.05
CA GLY A 136 10.29 13.61 14.27
C GLY A 136 8.86 13.05 14.26
N SER A 137 8.26 12.95 13.07
CA SER A 137 6.88 12.47 12.88
C SER A 137 6.67 11.98 11.46
N GLY A 138 5.79 11.00 11.28
CA GLY A 138 5.42 10.49 9.97
C GLY A 138 4.40 9.36 10.05
N LEU A 139 3.81 9.02 8.90
CA LEU A 139 2.91 7.89 8.75
C LEU A 139 3.17 7.18 7.42
N LEU A 140 3.53 5.92 7.49
CA LEU A 140 3.63 5.02 6.34
C LEU A 140 2.39 4.12 6.30
N ILE A 141 1.60 4.20 5.25
CA ILE A 141 0.43 3.34 5.01
C ILE A 141 0.73 2.44 3.83
N HIS A 142 0.55 1.14 3.99
CA HIS A 142 0.85 0.14 2.96
C HIS A 142 -0.43 -0.59 2.57
N ILE A 143 -0.78 -0.52 1.29
CA ILE A 143 -1.92 -1.26 0.76
C ILE A 143 -1.50 -2.70 0.49
N SER A 144 -1.83 -3.58 1.42
CA SER A 144 -1.61 -5.03 1.32
C SER A 144 -2.82 -5.71 0.66
N SER A 145 -3.25 -6.82 1.17
CA SER A 145 -4.44 -7.59 0.77
C SER A 145 -4.76 -8.62 1.84
N GLN A 146 -6.01 -9.04 1.95
CA GLN A 146 -6.38 -10.24 2.70
C GLN A 146 -5.59 -11.48 2.22
N ALA A 147 -5.19 -11.52 0.93
CA ALA A 147 -4.33 -12.59 0.36
C ALA A 147 -2.91 -12.62 0.96
N GLY A 148 -2.49 -11.62 1.72
CA GLY A 148 -1.26 -11.67 2.52
C GLY A 148 -1.39 -12.50 3.81
N ARG A 149 -2.62 -12.77 4.24
CA ARG A 149 -2.95 -13.51 5.48
C ARG A 149 -3.58 -14.87 5.21
N ILE A 150 -4.35 -14.98 4.13
CA ILE A 150 -5.03 -16.22 3.72
C ILE A 150 -4.55 -16.66 2.37
N VAL A 151 -4.44 -17.97 2.16
CA VAL A 151 -4.00 -18.54 0.88
C VAL A 151 -5.19 -18.69 -0.06
N LEU A 152 -5.06 -18.12 -1.26
CA LEU A 152 -6.03 -18.26 -2.33
C LEU A 152 -5.38 -19.00 -3.52
N PRO A 153 -5.73 -20.28 -3.77
CA PRO A 153 -5.22 -21.03 -4.93
C PRO A 153 -5.49 -20.26 -6.23
N GLY A 154 -4.50 -20.17 -7.11
CA GLY A 154 -4.56 -19.33 -8.31
C GLY A 154 -4.09 -17.88 -8.12
N LEU A 155 -3.70 -17.50 -6.90
CA LEU A 155 -3.06 -16.22 -6.56
C LEU A 155 -1.76 -16.42 -5.76
N GLY A 156 -1.08 -17.56 -5.91
CA GLY A 156 0.06 -17.95 -5.08
C GLY A 156 1.19 -16.92 -5.06
N MET A 157 1.69 -16.48 -6.22
CA MET A 157 2.76 -15.49 -6.27
C MET A 157 2.32 -14.10 -5.75
N TYR A 158 1.08 -13.71 -6.03
CA TYR A 158 0.52 -12.48 -5.47
C TYR A 158 0.43 -12.55 -3.94
N GLY A 159 -0.14 -13.62 -3.40
CA GLY A 159 -0.21 -13.85 -1.95
C GLY A 159 1.17 -13.84 -1.30
N ALA A 160 2.16 -14.50 -1.91
CA ALA A 160 3.54 -14.51 -1.43
C ALA A 160 4.13 -13.09 -1.33
N THR A 161 3.90 -12.22 -2.36
CA THR A 161 4.39 -10.84 -2.29
C THR A 161 3.69 -10.04 -1.17
N LYS A 162 2.38 -10.27 -0.96
CA LYS A 162 1.63 -9.56 0.10
C LYS A 162 2.01 -10.06 1.49
N ALA A 163 2.28 -11.35 1.67
CA ALA A 163 2.83 -11.89 2.92
C ALA A 163 4.23 -11.34 3.22
N ALA A 164 5.11 -11.26 2.21
CA ALA A 164 6.43 -10.64 2.35
C ALA A 164 6.34 -9.15 2.71
N LEU A 165 5.43 -8.41 2.05
CA LEU A 165 5.16 -7.01 2.37
C LEU A 165 4.69 -6.85 3.82
N GLU A 166 3.75 -7.69 4.29
CA GLU A 166 3.24 -7.59 5.66
C GLU A 166 4.33 -7.84 6.71
N SER A 167 5.17 -8.85 6.50
CA SER A 167 6.31 -9.11 7.40
C SER A 167 7.28 -7.93 7.45
N LEU A 168 7.60 -7.32 6.30
CA LEU A 168 8.47 -6.15 6.22
C LEU A 168 7.85 -4.94 6.96
N VAL A 169 6.56 -4.68 6.74
CA VAL A 169 5.84 -3.56 7.36
C VAL A 169 5.72 -3.74 8.87
N GLU A 170 5.50 -4.96 9.34
CA GLU A 170 5.48 -5.27 10.77
C GLU A 170 6.82 -5.00 11.44
N CYS A 171 7.95 -5.34 10.80
CA CYS A 171 9.28 -4.93 11.27
C CYS A 171 9.39 -3.40 11.36
N TYR A 172 9.02 -2.67 10.32
CA TYR A 172 9.03 -1.21 10.34
C TYR A 172 8.14 -0.62 11.43
N HIS A 173 6.97 -1.22 11.69
CA HIS A 173 6.07 -0.77 12.75
C HIS A 173 6.79 -0.71 14.10
N TYR A 174 7.54 -1.76 14.46
CA TYR A 174 8.28 -1.81 15.71
C TYR A 174 9.56 -0.96 15.68
N GLU A 175 10.30 -0.97 14.59
CA GLU A 175 11.58 -0.26 14.45
C GLU A 175 11.41 1.27 14.44
N LEU A 176 10.31 1.78 13.90
CA LEU A 176 10.06 3.22 13.74
C LEU A 176 9.28 3.85 14.90
N ALA A 177 8.65 3.04 15.74
CA ALA A 177 7.80 3.51 16.84
C ALA A 177 8.56 4.49 17.78
N GLY A 178 9.81 4.19 18.11
CA GLY A 178 10.67 5.05 18.92
C GLY A 178 11.08 6.37 18.23
N GLN A 179 10.81 6.52 16.94
CA GLN A 179 11.16 7.70 16.14
C GLN A 179 9.94 8.61 15.87
N GLY A 180 8.77 8.29 16.42
CA GLY A 180 7.53 9.06 16.22
C GLY A 180 6.92 8.83 14.84
N ILE A 181 7.22 7.71 14.19
CA ILE A 181 6.71 7.36 12.87
C ILE A 181 5.85 6.10 13.00
N ASP A 182 4.58 6.20 12.62
CA ASP A 182 3.69 5.04 12.51
C ASP A 182 3.90 4.33 11.16
N CYS A 183 3.82 3.02 11.17
CA CYS A 183 3.87 2.18 9.98
C CYS A 183 2.75 1.16 10.06
N VAL A 184 1.79 1.18 9.11
CA VAL A 184 0.55 0.42 9.19
C VAL A 184 0.14 -0.19 7.86
N LEU A 185 -0.71 -1.21 7.93
CA LEU A 185 -1.26 -1.98 6.81
C LEU A 185 -2.76 -1.73 6.64
N VAL A 186 -3.19 -1.60 5.40
CA VAL A 186 -4.58 -1.76 4.98
C VAL A 186 -4.69 -3.05 4.18
N GLN A 187 -5.64 -3.90 4.52
CA GLN A 187 -5.81 -5.25 3.95
C GLN A 187 -7.14 -5.37 3.19
N PRO A 188 -7.21 -4.86 1.94
CA PRO A 188 -8.42 -4.98 1.14
C PRO A 188 -8.75 -6.43 0.78
N GLY A 189 -10.03 -6.76 0.76
CA GLY A 189 -10.57 -7.95 0.11
C GLY A 189 -10.72 -7.78 -1.39
N ALA A 190 -11.81 -8.31 -1.97
CA ALA A 190 -12.11 -8.20 -3.40
C ALA A 190 -12.87 -6.91 -3.71
N TYR A 191 -12.28 -6.04 -4.51
CA TYR A 191 -12.84 -4.74 -4.92
C TYR A 191 -12.88 -4.58 -6.44
N ALA A 192 -13.79 -3.73 -6.93
CA ALA A 192 -13.91 -3.35 -8.33
C ALA A 192 -12.83 -2.33 -8.70
N THR A 193 -11.60 -2.78 -8.96
CA THR A 193 -10.47 -1.93 -9.33
C THR A 193 -9.82 -2.37 -10.62
N ALA A 194 -9.08 -1.48 -11.25
CA ALA A 194 -8.31 -1.77 -12.47
C ALA A 194 -7.24 -2.86 -12.25
N ILE A 195 -6.78 -3.11 -11.03
CA ILE A 195 -5.83 -4.19 -10.73
C ILE A 195 -6.39 -5.57 -11.10
N ALA A 196 -7.70 -5.76 -10.93
CA ALA A 196 -8.36 -7.00 -11.32
C ALA A 196 -8.52 -7.14 -12.84
N GLN A 197 -8.66 -6.02 -13.56
CA GLN A 197 -8.76 -5.99 -15.03
C GLN A 197 -7.37 -6.11 -15.67
N ASN A 198 -6.37 -5.47 -15.07
CA ASN A 198 -4.97 -5.45 -15.52
C ASN A 198 -4.14 -6.60 -14.95
N ALA A 199 -4.77 -7.57 -14.26
CA ALA A 199 -4.07 -8.73 -13.72
C ALA A 199 -3.40 -9.51 -14.85
N GLY A 200 -2.08 -9.71 -14.72
CA GLY A 200 -1.36 -10.64 -15.59
C GLY A 200 -1.89 -12.06 -15.43
N LYS A 201 -1.81 -12.85 -16.49
CA LYS A 201 -1.99 -14.30 -16.42
C LYS A 201 -0.63 -14.97 -16.30
N ALA A 202 -0.58 -16.14 -15.65
CA ALA A 202 0.57 -17.03 -15.71
C ALA A 202 0.93 -17.31 -17.18
N ALA A 203 2.20 -17.21 -17.54
CA ALA A 203 2.62 -17.24 -18.94
C ALA A 203 2.98 -18.64 -19.45
N ASP A 204 3.18 -19.63 -18.57
CA ASP A 204 3.49 -20.99 -18.96
C ASP A 204 2.21 -21.82 -19.11
N GLU A 205 1.59 -21.70 -20.28
CA GLU A 205 0.35 -22.42 -20.61
C GLU A 205 0.53 -23.94 -20.61
N SER A 206 1.72 -24.43 -20.92
CA SER A 206 2.00 -25.88 -20.96
C SER A 206 1.97 -26.50 -19.57
N ARG A 207 2.53 -25.80 -18.58
CA ARG A 207 2.44 -26.19 -17.16
C ARG A 207 1.02 -26.07 -16.64
N GLU A 208 0.32 -24.99 -16.97
CA GLU A 208 -1.08 -24.84 -16.56
C GLU A 208 -1.94 -25.99 -17.09
N ALA A 209 -1.78 -26.38 -18.37
CA ALA A 209 -2.50 -27.50 -19.00
C ALA A 209 -2.18 -28.86 -18.36
N SER A 210 -0.96 -29.05 -17.85
CA SER A 210 -0.55 -30.33 -17.23
C SER A 210 -1.31 -30.67 -15.95
N TYR A 211 -1.95 -29.67 -15.32
CA TYR A 211 -2.76 -29.86 -14.10
C TYR A 211 -4.16 -30.44 -14.35
N GLY A 212 -4.57 -30.65 -15.61
CA GLY A 212 -5.89 -31.16 -15.93
C GLY A 212 -7.02 -30.35 -15.29
N ALA A 213 -7.87 -30.99 -14.47
CA ALA A 213 -8.95 -30.29 -13.78
C ALA A 213 -8.45 -29.19 -12.81
N GLY A 214 -7.22 -29.28 -12.32
CA GLY A 214 -6.61 -28.25 -11.46
C GLY A 214 -6.43 -26.91 -12.16
N SER A 215 -6.37 -26.86 -13.50
CA SER A 215 -6.31 -25.61 -14.27
C SER A 215 -7.56 -24.72 -14.09
N GLU A 216 -8.69 -25.29 -13.69
CA GLU A 216 -9.93 -24.55 -13.45
C GLU A 216 -9.95 -23.80 -12.09
N ILE A 217 -8.98 -24.06 -11.19
CA ILE A 217 -8.93 -23.43 -9.86
C ILE A 217 -8.99 -21.91 -9.94
N SER A 218 -8.13 -21.31 -10.78
CA SER A 218 -8.06 -19.86 -10.91
C SER A 218 -9.34 -19.26 -11.47
N LYS A 219 -9.96 -19.90 -12.44
CA LYS A 219 -11.23 -19.46 -13.04
C LYS A 219 -12.38 -19.58 -12.03
N THR A 220 -12.45 -20.70 -11.31
CA THR A 220 -13.47 -20.93 -10.28
C THR A 220 -13.34 -19.91 -9.14
N LEU A 221 -12.12 -19.63 -8.67
CA LEU A 221 -11.89 -18.59 -7.68
C LEU A 221 -12.41 -17.24 -8.17
N MET A 222 -12.04 -16.83 -9.39
CA MET A 222 -12.46 -15.54 -9.94
C MET A 222 -13.98 -15.43 -10.11
N ALA A 223 -14.65 -16.51 -10.50
CA ALA A 223 -16.09 -16.56 -10.64
C ALA A 223 -16.82 -16.43 -9.28
N ASN A 224 -16.21 -16.95 -8.21
CA ASN A 224 -16.80 -17.01 -6.87
C ASN A 224 -16.34 -15.91 -5.90
N LEU A 225 -15.48 -14.97 -6.32
CA LEU A 225 -15.06 -13.83 -5.48
C LEU A 225 -16.19 -12.85 -5.10
N GLY A 226 -17.43 -13.16 -5.51
CA GLY A 226 -18.63 -12.40 -5.13
C GLY A 226 -18.76 -11.05 -5.83
N LYS A 227 -19.75 -10.26 -5.39
CA LYS A 227 -19.93 -8.89 -5.86
C LYS A 227 -18.78 -8.05 -5.37
N ARG A 228 -18.04 -7.45 -6.30
CA ARG A 228 -16.94 -6.54 -5.98
C ARG A 228 -17.48 -5.29 -5.29
N LYS A 229 -16.87 -4.92 -4.18
CA LYS A 229 -17.22 -3.73 -3.40
C LYS A 229 -16.69 -2.45 -4.05
N ASP A 230 -17.17 -1.31 -3.54
CA ASP A 230 -16.74 0.01 -3.94
C ASP A 230 -15.32 0.29 -3.37
N PRO A 231 -14.33 0.68 -4.20
CA PRO A 231 -13.00 1.06 -3.74
C PRO A 231 -12.99 2.24 -2.76
N GLN A 232 -14.08 3.00 -2.64
CA GLN A 232 -14.22 4.09 -1.67
C GLN A 232 -14.03 3.60 -0.23
N GLU A 233 -14.47 2.39 0.12
CA GLU A 233 -14.26 1.83 1.47
C GLU A 233 -12.77 1.81 1.89
N VAL A 234 -11.86 1.57 0.93
CA VAL A 234 -10.41 1.57 1.17
C VAL A 234 -9.88 2.99 1.35
N ALA A 235 -10.33 3.95 0.54
CA ALA A 235 -9.98 5.35 0.67
C ALA A 235 -10.44 5.93 2.03
N ASP A 236 -11.64 5.58 2.46
CA ASP A 236 -12.18 5.98 3.77
C ASP A 236 -11.38 5.37 4.93
N ALA A 237 -10.90 4.13 4.78
CA ALA A 237 -10.02 3.51 5.77
C ALA A 237 -8.67 4.24 5.87
N VAL A 238 -8.08 4.64 4.74
CA VAL A 238 -6.86 5.44 4.70
C VAL A 238 -7.09 6.81 5.37
N LEU A 239 -8.19 7.48 5.07
CA LEU A 239 -8.54 8.76 5.70
C LEU A 239 -8.65 8.62 7.23
N ARG A 240 -9.38 7.61 7.73
CA ARG A 240 -9.48 7.34 9.17
C ARG A 240 -8.12 7.09 9.83
N LEU A 241 -7.20 6.41 9.15
CA LEU A 241 -5.83 6.20 9.66
C LEU A 241 -5.04 7.51 9.74
N ILE A 242 -5.23 8.43 8.79
CA ILE A 242 -4.59 9.76 8.82
C ILE A 242 -5.15 10.61 9.97
N GLU A 243 -6.46 10.57 10.20
CA GLU A 243 -7.15 11.30 11.28
C GLU A 243 -6.87 10.72 12.67
N CYS A 244 -6.55 9.41 12.75
CA CYS A 244 -6.22 8.75 14.01
C CYS A 244 -4.94 9.36 14.60
N PRO A 245 -4.92 9.64 15.92
CA PRO A 245 -3.74 10.21 16.58
C PRO A 245 -2.50 9.33 16.42
N PRO A 246 -1.29 9.93 16.32
CA PRO A 246 -0.03 9.20 16.28
C PRO A 246 0.10 8.21 17.44
N GLY A 247 0.59 7.00 17.15
CA GLY A 247 0.77 5.92 18.12
C GLY A 247 -0.51 5.24 18.59
N LYS A 248 -1.67 5.61 18.02
CA LYS A 248 -2.98 4.97 18.29
C LYS A 248 -3.54 4.22 17.08
N ARG A 249 -2.81 4.21 15.98
CA ARG A 249 -3.22 3.54 14.76
C ARG A 249 -3.06 2.03 14.91
N PRO A 250 -4.06 1.21 14.51
CA PRO A 250 -3.90 -0.24 14.48
C PRO A 250 -2.82 -0.60 13.44
N LEU A 251 -2.00 -1.60 13.75
CA LEU A 251 -1.01 -2.13 12.79
C LEU A 251 -1.68 -2.61 11.50
N ARG A 252 -2.84 -3.27 11.62
CA ARG A 252 -3.60 -3.81 10.49
C ARG A 252 -5.03 -3.31 10.50
N THR A 253 -5.49 -2.85 9.34
CA THR A 253 -6.88 -2.47 9.09
C THR A 253 -7.44 -3.37 8.02
N ASP A 254 -8.27 -4.33 8.40
CA ASP A 254 -8.99 -5.19 7.46
C ASP A 254 -10.15 -4.42 6.83
N VAL A 255 -10.27 -4.50 5.49
CA VAL A 255 -11.32 -3.80 4.74
C VAL A 255 -11.91 -4.78 3.73
N GLY A 256 -13.18 -5.16 3.90
CA GLY A 256 -13.87 -5.97 2.89
C GLY A 256 -14.60 -7.21 3.38
N VAL A 257 -14.56 -8.32 2.63
CA VAL A 257 -15.65 -9.29 2.48
C VAL A 257 -15.50 -10.56 3.28
N THR A 258 -14.35 -10.86 3.89
CA THR A 258 -14.12 -12.16 4.56
C THR A 258 -14.78 -12.27 5.94
N GLY A 259 -15.72 -11.40 6.26
CA GLY A 259 -16.27 -11.34 7.61
C GLY A 259 -15.18 -10.94 8.61
N ASP A 260 -15.18 -11.54 9.79
CA ASP A 260 -14.21 -11.27 10.86
C ASP A 260 -12.98 -12.22 10.85
N PHE A 261 -12.86 -13.13 9.86
CA PHE A 261 -11.81 -14.16 9.88
C PHE A 261 -10.40 -13.59 9.84
N VAL A 262 -10.15 -12.63 8.92
CA VAL A 262 -8.83 -11.99 8.82
C VAL A 262 -8.56 -11.12 10.03
N ALA A 263 -9.55 -10.39 10.53
CA ALA A 263 -9.43 -9.59 11.74
C ALA A 263 -9.06 -10.45 12.97
N ARG A 264 -9.71 -11.59 13.17
CA ARG A 264 -9.38 -12.54 14.24
C ARG A 264 -7.99 -13.15 14.11
N LEU A 265 -7.57 -13.47 12.88
CA LEU A 265 -6.21 -13.95 12.62
C LEU A 265 -5.17 -12.89 12.96
N ASN A 266 -5.43 -11.64 12.62
CA ASN A 266 -4.57 -10.51 12.93
C ASN A 266 -4.44 -10.32 14.44
N GLU A 267 -5.55 -10.28 15.16
CA GLU A 267 -5.58 -10.15 16.63
C GLU A 267 -4.81 -11.27 17.32
N PHE A 268 -4.96 -12.52 16.85
CA PHE A 268 -4.22 -13.65 17.39
C PHE A 268 -2.71 -13.53 17.13
N SER A 269 -2.31 -13.15 15.90
CA SER A 269 -0.89 -12.94 15.56
C SER A 269 -0.26 -11.81 16.36
N GLU A 270 -0.96 -10.71 16.57
CA GLU A 270 -0.45 -9.56 17.32
C GLU A 270 -0.20 -9.91 18.79
N ARG A 271 -1.11 -10.70 19.41
CA ARG A 271 -0.90 -11.21 20.78
C ARG A 271 0.32 -12.11 20.90
N ILE A 272 0.54 -13.01 19.94
CA ILE A 272 1.74 -13.86 19.91
C ILE A 272 3.00 -12.99 19.77
N GLN A 273 2.97 -12.04 18.85
CA GLN A 273 4.12 -11.17 18.58
C GLN A 273 4.47 -10.31 19.80
N GLU A 274 3.49 -9.78 20.53
CA GLU A 274 3.71 -9.05 21.77
C GLU A 274 4.44 -9.91 22.81
N GLY A 275 3.99 -11.16 23.01
CA GLY A 275 4.65 -12.11 23.92
C GLY A 275 6.07 -12.43 23.50
N ILE A 276 6.37 -12.53 22.21
CA ILE A 276 7.72 -12.73 21.68
C ILE A 276 8.59 -11.50 21.98
N LEU A 277 8.10 -10.29 21.72
CA LEU A 277 8.83 -9.04 22.00
C LEU A 277 9.13 -8.89 23.50
N GLU A 278 8.19 -9.29 24.36
CA GLU A 278 8.38 -9.32 25.81
C GLU A 278 9.46 -10.33 26.22
N ALA A 279 9.39 -11.56 25.71
CA ALA A 279 10.36 -12.63 26.01
C ALA A 279 11.79 -12.26 25.60
N PHE A 280 11.97 -11.48 24.53
CA PHE A 280 13.27 -10.97 24.08
C PHE A 280 13.66 -9.61 24.70
N GLY A 281 12.85 -9.04 25.60
CA GLY A 281 13.13 -7.75 26.23
C GLY A 281 13.03 -6.54 25.27
N LEU A 282 12.37 -6.70 24.12
CA LEU A 282 12.27 -5.67 23.08
C LEU A 282 11.07 -4.75 23.27
N LEU A 283 10.06 -5.13 24.05
CA LEU A 283 8.79 -4.40 24.19
C LEU A 283 8.96 -2.91 24.57
N PRO A 284 9.90 -2.52 25.48
CA PRO A 284 10.10 -1.10 25.78
C PRO A 284 10.68 -0.28 24.62
N LEU A 285 11.38 -0.92 23.68
CA LEU A 285 12.02 -0.29 22.52
C LEU A 285 11.06 -0.13 21.35
N THR A 286 9.98 -0.92 21.31
CA THR A 286 8.99 -0.94 20.23
C THR A 286 7.75 -0.08 20.52
N ARG A 287 7.73 0.64 21.65
CA ARG A 287 6.65 1.56 22.00
C ARG A 287 6.76 2.87 21.25
N PHE A 288 5.63 3.36 20.75
CA PHE A 288 5.56 4.66 20.08
C PHE A 288 5.98 5.80 21.03
N ARG A 289 6.90 6.67 20.57
CA ARG A 289 7.37 7.84 21.29
C ARG A 289 7.21 9.07 20.39
N SER A 290 6.33 9.99 20.76
CA SER A 290 6.26 11.28 20.09
C SER A 290 7.55 12.07 20.33
N ARG A 291 8.18 12.52 19.24
CA ARG A 291 9.38 13.39 19.30
C ARG A 291 9.04 14.88 19.15
N THR A 292 7.75 15.22 19.08
CA THR A 292 7.26 16.62 19.03
C THR A 292 7.16 17.21 20.44
N GLY A 293 8.28 17.34 21.13
CA GLY A 293 8.46 18.05 22.39
C GLY A 293 9.86 18.66 22.43
N PRO A 294 10.11 19.69 23.27
CA PRO A 294 11.43 20.28 23.36
C PRO A 294 12.45 19.20 23.70
N GLN A 295 13.45 19.05 22.84
CA GLN A 295 14.66 18.27 23.18
C GLN A 295 15.41 19.13 24.19
N ASN A 296 15.33 18.77 25.48
CA ASN A 296 16.26 19.27 26.50
C ASN A 296 17.64 18.66 26.29
#